data_45ae71c713a197b2f90beebbe42a967f
#
_entry.id   45ae71c713a197b2f90beebbe42a967f
#
_cell.length_a   1.000
_cell.length_b   1.000
_cell.length_c   1.000
_cell.angle_alpha   90.00
_cell.angle_beta   90.00
_cell.angle_gamma   90.00
#
_symmetry.space_group_name_H-M   'P 1'
#
loop_
_entity.id
_entity.type
_entity.pdbx_description
1 polymer ?
#
loop_
_entity_poly.entity_id
_entity_poly.type
_entity_poly.pdbx_seq_one_letter_code
_entity_poly.pdbx_strand_id
1 'polypeptide(L)'
;IQGNIQGNIQGNIQGNIQLKDKGKEEIKDMILMLLSENKEFKEMLVNQQKQISEIKPGTINNTNNNNNHFNLNFFLNEQCKDAISISQFVESVQVTMENLMTTCHNGLGSGLIKLINDNLNKLSIYERPIHCTDKKRETIYIKNGDTWEKDKDKQGMYDLINKIENKQIKQLGLWTDAHPDFMENDTLSSEYTQLINRCTSSIEACRDK
;
A
#
# COMPACT_ATOMS: atom_id res chain seq x y z
N ILE A 1 -23.19 34.34 -23.75
CA ILE A 1 -22.93 33.98 -22.34
C ILE A 1 -23.08 32.45 -22.13
N GLN A 2 -23.95 31.75 -22.88
CA GLN A 2 -24.13 30.30 -22.75
C GLN A 2 -22.96 29.44 -23.28
N GLY A 3 -22.17 29.91 -24.23
CA GLY A 3 -21.04 29.18 -24.80
C GLY A 3 -19.82 29.01 -23.87
N ASN A 4 -19.60 29.98 -22.95
CA ASN A 4 -18.45 29.97 -22.03
C ASN A 4 -18.64 29.05 -20.81
N ILE A 5 -19.88 28.75 -20.42
CA ILE A 5 -20.18 27.90 -19.27
C ILE A 5 -20.00 26.43 -19.62
N GLN A 6 -20.38 26.02 -20.83
CA GLN A 6 -20.28 24.66 -21.33
C GLN A 6 -18.81 24.24 -21.57
N GLY A 7 -17.96 25.12 -22.05
CA GLY A 7 -16.52 24.90 -22.22
C GLY A 7 -15.78 24.72 -20.91
N ASN A 8 -16.12 25.47 -19.86
CA ASN A 8 -15.52 25.37 -18.53
C ASN A 8 -15.95 24.10 -17.78
N ILE A 9 -17.19 23.64 -17.96
CA ILE A 9 -17.68 22.41 -17.34
C ILE A 9 -17.01 21.18 -17.99
N GLN A 10 -16.89 21.17 -19.32
CA GLN A 10 -16.27 20.08 -20.06
C GLN A 10 -14.75 20.00 -19.82
N GLY A 11 -14.06 21.13 -19.72
CA GLY A 11 -12.65 21.22 -19.36
C GLY A 11 -12.37 20.73 -17.94
N ASN A 12 -13.22 21.08 -16.96
CA ASN A 12 -13.11 20.62 -15.59
C ASN A 12 -13.42 19.11 -15.42
N ILE A 13 -14.39 18.59 -16.17
CA ILE A 13 -14.71 17.15 -16.15
C ILE A 13 -13.57 16.33 -16.78
N GLN A 14 -13.03 16.79 -17.91
CA GLN A 14 -11.91 16.12 -18.58
C GLN A 14 -10.61 16.20 -17.78
N GLY A 15 -10.33 17.33 -17.15
CA GLY A 15 -9.22 17.50 -16.21
C GLY A 15 -9.34 16.59 -15.00
N ASN A 16 -10.50 16.49 -14.38
CA ASN A 16 -10.76 15.60 -13.24
C ASN A 16 -10.70 14.10 -13.60
N ILE A 17 -11.06 13.71 -14.83
CA ILE A 17 -10.93 12.32 -15.31
C ILE A 17 -9.46 11.98 -15.54
N GLN A 18 -8.69 12.84 -16.18
CA GLN A 18 -7.24 12.64 -16.38
C GLN A 18 -6.46 12.62 -15.08
N LEU A 19 -6.83 13.46 -14.10
CA LEU A 19 -6.22 13.47 -12.77
C LEU A 19 -6.51 12.18 -12.01
N LYS A 20 -7.74 11.67 -12.05
CA LYS A 20 -8.10 10.38 -11.44
C LYS A 20 -7.37 9.18 -12.04
N ASP A 21 -7.15 9.16 -13.36
CA ASP A 21 -6.42 8.07 -14.01
C ASP A 21 -4.93 8.13 -13.72
N LYS A 22 -4.35 9.33 -13.59
CA LYS A 22 -2.94 9.53 -13.23
C LYS A 22 -2.67 9.07 -11.79
N GLY A 23 -3.51 9.44 -10.83
CA GLY A 23 -3.40 8.98 -9.44
C GLY A 23 -3.51 7.46 -9.28
N LYS A 24 -4.34 6.81 -10.12
CA LYS A 24 -4.44 5.35 -10.14
C LYS A 24 -3.14 4.67 -10.58
N GLU A 25 -2.44 5.22 -11.56
CA GLU A 25 -1.17 4.66 -12.03
C GLU A 25 -0.06 4.81 -10.98
N GLU A 26 0.00 5.93 -10.29
CA GLU A 26 0.98 6.15 -9.20
C GLU A 26 0.75 5.22 -8.01
N ILE A 27 -0.52 5.04 -7.62
CA ILE A 27 -0.87 4.08 -6.58
C ILE A 27 -0.57 2.65 -7.04
N LYS A 28 -0.75 2.34 -8.31
CA LYS A 28 -0.36 1.05 -8.89
C LYS A 28 1.14 0.80 -8.78
N ASP A 29 1.96 1.79 -9.13
CA ASP A 29 3.41 1.70 -8.99
C ASP A 29 3.81 1.53 -7.52
N MET A 30 3.14 2.23 -6.60
CA MET A 30 3.31 2.07 -5.15
C MET A 30 2.96 0.65 -4.69
N ILE A 31 1.82 0.12 -5.12
CA ILE A 31 1.40 -1.26 -4.85
C ILE A 31 2.44 -2.25 -5.36
N LEU A 32 2.92 -2.08 -6.58
CA LEU A 32 3.93 -2.96 -7.18
C LEU A 32 5.26 -2.92 -6.41
N MET A 33 5.65 -1.76 -5.92
CA MET A 33 6.84 -1.59 -5.10
C MET A 33 6.67 -2.28 -3.74
N LEU A 34 5.55 -2.06 -3.03
CA LEU A 34 5.20 -2.76 -1.79
C LEU A 34 5.26 -4.28 -1.94
N LEU A 35 4.75 -4.79 -3.07
CA LEU A 35 4.73 -6.21 -3.37
C LEU A 35 6.10 -6.74 -3.84
N SER A 36 6.96 -5.87 -4.39
CA SER A 36 8.30 -6.28 -4.83
C SER A 36 9.25 -6.57 -3.69
N GLU A 37 9.08 -5.88 -2.56
CA GLU A 37 9.90 -6.05 -1.36
C GLU A 37 9.54 -7.31 -0.57
N ASN A 38 8.45 -8.01 -0.93
CA ASN A 38 8.03 -9.23 -0.24
C ASN A 38 8.91 -10.44 -0.63
N LYS A 39 10.20 -10.37 -0.26
CA LYS A 39 11.20 -11.40 -0.54
C LYS A 39 10.88 -12.72 0.17
N GLU A 40 10.36 -12.66 1.40
CA GLU A 40 10.01 -13.83 2.21
C GLU A 40 8.91 -14.67 1.57
N PHE A 41 7.93 -14.03 0.93
CA PHE A 41 6.87 -14.74 0.23
C PHE A 41 7.41 -15.57 -0.94
N LYS A 42 8.39 -15.03 -1.67
CA LYS A 42 9.05 -15.78 -2.76
C LYS A 42 9.85 -16.97 -2.25
N GLU A 43 10.58 -16.79 -1.16
CA GLU A 43 11.39 -17.87 -0.56
C GLU A 43 10.48 -18.99 -0.04
N MET A 44 9.35 -18.63 0.53
CA MET A 44 8.35 -19.61 0.99
C MET A 44 7.72 -20.37 -0.17
N LEU A 45 7.36 -19.72 -1.26
CA LEU A 45 6.85 -20.38 -2.48
C LEU A 45 7.86 -21.41 -3.02
N VAL A 46 9.13 -21.04 -3.04
CA VAL A 46 10.22 -21.92 -3.49
C VAL A 46 10.40 -23.10 -2.52
N ASN A 47 10.33 -22.87 -1.21
CA ASN A 47 10.47 -23.91 -0.20
C ASN A 47 9.30 -24.89 -0.19
N GLN A 48 8.06 -24.43 -0.36
CA GLN A 48 6.90 -25.31 -0.52
C GLN A 48 7.02 -26.18 -1.78
N GLN A 49 7.51 -25.60 -2.86
CA GLN A 49 7.73 -26.34 -4.11
C GLN A 49 8.79 -27.44 -3.95
N LYS A 50 9.82 -27.20 -3.15
CA LYS A 50 10.82 -28.23 -2.79
C LYS A 50 10.23 -29.33 -1.92
N GLN A 51 9.48 -28.99 -0.88
CA GLN A 51 8.86 -29.98 0.02
C GLN A 51 7.89 -30.91 -0.72
N ILE A 52 7.11 -30.38 -1.68
CA ILE A 52 6.22 -31.20 -2.51
C ILE A 52 7.02 -32.12 -3.44
N SER A 53 8.18 -31.69 -3.93
CA SER A 53 9.04 -32.53 -4.78
C SER A 53 9.79 -33.62 -4.03
N GLU A 54 9.96 -33.49 -2.71
CA GLU A 54 10.64 -34.45 -1.84
C GLU A 54 9.70 -35.53 -1.28
N ILE A 55 8.38 -35.37 -1.38
CA ILE A 55 7.40 -36.41 -1.05
C ILE A 55 7.45 -37.48 -2.14
N LYS A 56 8.23 -38.53 -1.89
CA LYS A 56 8.30 -39.70 -2.78
C LYS A 56 6.89 -40.26 -3.01
N PRO A 57 6.55 -40.60 -4.27
CA PRO A 57 5.25 -41.19 -4.57
C PRO A 57 5.21 -42.65 -4.05
N GLY A 58 4.74 -42.81 -2.83
CA GLY A 58 4.32 -44.08 -2.27
C GLY A 58 2.80 -44.10 -2.21
N THR A 59 2.21 -44.68 -3.25
CA THR A 59 0.86 -45.24 -3.26
C THR A 59 -0.31 -44.24 -3.11
N ILE A 60 -0.61 -43.50 -4.16
CA ILE A 60 -2.00 -43.25 -4.57
C ILE A 60 -2.03 -43.18 -6.10
N ASN A 61 -2.60 -44.24 -6.73
CA ASN A 61 -2.99 -44.21 -8.12
C ASN A 61 -4.10 -43.17 -8.28
N ASN A 62 -3.81 -42.03 -8.92
CA ASN A 62 -4.72 -41.44 -9.91
C ASN A 62 -4.03 -40.34 -10.71
N THR A 63 -3.91 -40.61 -12.00
CA THR A 63 -3.86 -39.75 -13.20
C THR A 63 -3.34 -38.32 -13.10
N ASN A 64 -2.18 -38.14 -13.73
CA ASN A 64 -1.79 -37.00 -14.57
C ASN A 64 -2.18 -35.60 -14.11
N ASN A 65 -1.28 -34.95 -13.40
CA ASN A 65 -0.73 -33.63 -13.80
C ASN A 65 0.37 -33.26 -12.80
N ASN A 66 1.64 -33.39 -13.21
CA ASN A 66 2.79 -32.80 -12.52
C ASN A 66 2.74 -31.25 -12.67
N ASN A 67 1.76 -30.64 -12.08
CA ASN A 67 1.73 -29.21 -11.82
C ASN A 67 1.83 -29.04 -10.30
N ASN A 68 3.05 -28.86 -9.80
CA ASN A 68 3.29 -28.35 -8.44
C ASN A 68 2.71 -26.93 -8.34
N HIS A 69 1.39 -26.83 -8.36
CA HIS A 69 0.70 -25.57 -8.17
C HIS A 69 0.62 -25.27 -6.67
N PHE A 70 1.21 -24.13 -6.27
CA PHE A 70 0.96 -23.52 -4.97
C PHE A 70 -0.55 -23.44 -4.73
N ASN A 71 -1.00 -24.10 -3.65
CA ASN A 71 -2.41 -24.06 -3.26
C ASN A 71 -2.70 -22.77 -2.48
N LEU A 72 -3.10 -21.76 -3.19
CA LEU A 72 -3.41 -20.44 -2.62
C LEU A 72 -4.50 -20.50 -1.55
N ASN A 73 -5.55 -21.31 -1.77
CA ASN A 73 -6.63 -21.42 -0.79
C ASN A 73 -6.14 -22.02 0.53
N PHE A 74 -5.28 -23.04 0.46
CA PHE A 74 -4.65 -23.60 1.65
C PHE A 74 -3.76 -22.59 2.36
N PHE A 75 -2.94 -21.85 1.59
CA PHE A 75 -2.08 -20.82 2.16
C PHE A 75 -2.89 -19.74 2.88
N LEU A 76 -3.88 -19.15 2.22
CA LEU A 76 -4.65 -18.04 2.79
C LEU A 76 -5.55 -18.49 3.95
N ASN A 77 -6.27 -19.61 3.81
CA ASN A 77 -7.29 -20.00 4.78
C ASN A 77 -6.78 -20.87 5.92
N GLU A 78 -5.64 -21.58 5.73
CA GLU A 78 -5.07 -22.44 6.77
C GLU A 78 -3.80 -21.84 7.39
N GLN A 79 -2.83 -21.43 6.56
CA GLN A 79 -1.56 -20.89 7.06
C GLN A 79 -1.70 -19.44 7.53
N CYS A 80 -2.47 -18.63 6.84
CA CYS A 80 -2.73 -17.22 7.19
C CYS A 80 -4.10 -17.01 7.86
N LYS A 81 -4.65 -18.05 8.50
CA LYS A 81 -5.95 -17.96 9.19
C LYS A 81 -5.95 -16.89 10.29
N ASP A 82 -4.83 -16.75 11.00
CA ASP A 82 -4.64 -15.82 12.11
C ASP A 82 -4.08 -14.44 11.64
N ALA A 83 -4.02 -14.19 10.33
CA ALA A 83 -3.65 -12.89 9.80
C ALA A 83 -4.57 -11.78 10.33
N ILE A 84 -4.01 -10.62 10.64
CA ILE A 84 -4.82 -9.47 11.02
C ILE A 84 -5.62 -8.96 9.81
N SER A 85 -6.77 -8.33 10.07
CA SER A 85 -7.52 -7.69 8.99
C SER A 85 -6.84 -6.40 8.51
N ILE A 86 -7.18 -5.96 7.30
CA ILE A 86 -6.67 -4.68 6.76
C ILE A 86 -7.04 -3.51 7.67
N SER A 87 -8.20 -3.54 8.32
CA SER A 87 -8.64 -2.51 9.25
C SER A 87 -7.79 -2.50 10.52
N GLN A 88 -7.53 -3.67 11.11
CA GLN A 88 -6.65 -3.82 12.28
C GLN A 88 -5.22 -3.36 11.95
N PHE A 89 -4.73 -3.69 10.75
CA PHE A 89 -3.43 -3.19 10.30
C PHE A 89 -3.40 -1.66 10.25
N VAL A 90 -4.39 -1.03 9.59
CA VAL A 90 -4.49 0.45 9.57
C VAL A 90 -4.52 1.02 10.97
N GLU A 91 -5.26 0.44 11.89
CA GLU A 91 -5.35 0.89 13.29
C GLU A 91 -3.98 0.80 13.99
N SER A 92 -3.23 -0.28 13.76
CA SER A 92 -1.93 -0.52 14.38
C SER A 92 -0.82 0.40 13.88
N VAL A 93 -0.93 0.96 12.67
CA VAL A 93 0.08 1.86 12.11
C VAL A 93 0.17 3.13 12.93
N GLN A 94 1.37 3.38 13.47
CA GLN A 94 1.69 4.63 14.18
C GLN A 94 2.59 5.49 13.30
N VAL A 95 2.22 6.75 13.14
CA VAL A 95 3.03 7.75 12.43
C VAL A 95 3.90 8.47 13.44
N THR A 96 5.20 8.42 13.22
CA THR A 96 6.21 9.08 14.05
C THR A 96 6.70 10.37 13.39
N MET A 97 7.45 11.20 14.15
CA MET A 97 8.15 12.35 13.59
C MET A 97 9.08 11.95 12.43
N GLU A 98 9.82 10.85 12.57
CA GLU A 98 10.70 10.34 11.52
C GLU A 98 9.93 10.04 10.22
N ASN A 99 8.73 9.48 10.33
CA ASN A 99 7.88 9.22 9.16
C ASN A 99 7.45 10.52 8.48
N LEU A 100 7.07 11.54 9.26
CA LEU A 100 6.74 12.86 8.73
C LEU A 100 7.93 13.49 8.00
N MET A 101 9.11 13.47 8.62
CA MET A 101 10.33 14.00 8.01
C MET A 101 10.75 13.22 6.77
N THR A 102 10.56 11.90 6.75
CA THR A 102 10.78 11.07 5.56
C THR A 102 9.89 11.53 4.41
N THR A 103 8.60 11.79 4.70
CA THR A 103 7.65 12.32 3.71
C THR A 103 8.04 13.72 3.25
N CYS A 104 8.47 14.58 4.16
CA CYS A 104 8.93 15.94 3.85
C CYS A 104 10.09 15.92 2.84
N HIS A 105 11.09 15.05 3.07
CA HIS A 105 12.29 15.00 2.22
C HIS A 105 12.07 14.23 0.91
N ASN A 106 11.39 13.09 0.97
CA ASN A 106 11.31 12.13 -0.14
C ASN A 106 9.99 12.20 -0.93
N GLY A 107 9.03 13.02 -0.46
CA GLY A 107 7.70 13.14 -1.04
C GLY A 107 6.70 12.11 -0.48
N LEU A 108 5.40 12.39 -0.71
CA LEU A 108 4.28 11.64 -0.14
C LEU A 108 4.34 10.16 -0.49
N GLY A 109 4.48 9.82 -1.77
CA GLY A 109 4.50 8.43 -2.23
C GLY A 109 5.57 7.59 -1.53
N SER A 110 6.82 8.06 -1.54
CA SER A 110 7.95 7.37 -0.91
C SER A 110 7.78 7.27 0.62
N GLY A 111 7.26 8.32 1.25
CA GLY A 111 7.00 8.33 2.69
C GLY A 111 5.94 7.31 3.09
N LEU A 112 4.82 7.24 2.36
CA LEU A 112 3.75 6.27 2.61
C LEU A 112 4.20 4.83 2.36
N ILE A 113 4.93 4.58 1.26
CA ILE A 113 5.51 3.26 0.97
C ILE A 113 6.39 2.79 2.12
N LYS A 114 7.32 3.64 2.55
CA LYS A 114 8.22 3.31 3.67
C LYS A 114 7.43 3.03 4.94
N LEU A 115 6.47 3.88 5.30
CA LEU A 115 5.64 3.72 6.50
C LEU A 115 4.85 2.40 6.48
N ILE A 116 4.23 2.06 5.36
CA ILE A 116 3.47 0.81 5.22
C ILE A 116 4.40 -0.40 5.30
N ASN A 117 5.52 -0.39 4.58
CA ASN A 117 6.48 -1.49 4.58
C ASN A 117 7.11 -1.72 5.96
N ASP A 118 7.52 -0.65 6.64
CA ASP A 118 8.09 -0.76 7.99
C ASP A 118 7.10 -1.40 8.97
N ASN A 119 5.79 -1.16 8.81
CA ASN A 119 4.78 -1.79 9.64
C ASN A 119 4.43 -3.22 9.19
N LEU A 120 4.39 -3.52 7.89
CA LEU A 120 4.22 -4.89 7.39
C LEU A 120 5.40 -5.79 7.79
N ASN A 121 6.61 -5.26 7.83
CA ASN A 121 7.81 -6.00 8.19
C ASN A 121 7.91 -6.33 9.69
N LYS A 122 7.09 -5.71 10.54
CA LYS A 122 6.94 -6.12 11.95
C LYS A 122 6.09 -7.38 12.10
N LEU A 123 5.32 -7.73 11.08
CA LEU A 123 4.45 -8.90 11.04
C LEU A 123 5.14 -10.05 10.32
N SER A 124 4.98 -11.26 10.85
CA SER A 124 5.35 -12.45 10.10
C SER A 124 4.51 -12.54 8.81
N ILE A 125 5.00 -13.28 7.83
CA ILE A 125 4.28 -13.44 6.56
C ILE A 125 2.86 -14.00 6.74
N TYR A 126 2.65 -14.82 7.77
CA TYR A 126 1.36 -15.43 8.06
C TYR A 126 0.36 -14.49 8.74
N GLU A 127 0.86 -13.40 9.33
CA GLU A 127 0.05 -12.38 10.02
C GLU A 127 -0.29 -11.18 9.13
N ARG A 128 0.38 -11.04 7.98
CA ARG A 128 0.17 -9.90 7.08
C ARG A 128 -1.23 -9.91 6.47
N PRO A 129 -1.91 -8.77 6.43
CA PRO A 129 -3.27 -8.66 5.90
C PRO A 129 -3.35 -8.65 4.37
N ILE A 130 -2.21 -8.69 3.67
CA ILE A 130 -2.12 -8.50 2.23
C ILE A 130 -1.14 -9.50 1.64
N HIS A 131 -1.55 -10.19 0.58
CA HIS A 131 -0.69 -11.06 -0.20
C HIS A 131 -0.82 -10.82 -1.70
N CYS A 132 0.30 -10.78 -2.41
CA CYS A 132 0.33 -10.77 -3.86
C CYS A 132 0.73 -12.16 -4.36
N THR A 133 -0.13 -12.79 -5.15
CA THR A 133 0.08 -14.15 -5.65
C THR A 133 0.65 -14.19 -7.06
N ASP A 134 0.41 -13.16 -7.85
CA ASP A 134 0.92 -13.04 -9.22
C ASP A 134 1.36 -11.60 -9.49
N LYS A 135 2.69 -11.39 -9.53
CA LYS A 135 3.27 -10.08 -9.85
C LYS A 135 2.93 -9.59 -11.25
N LYS A 136 2.86 -10.50 -12.22
CA LYS A 136 2.60 -10.11 -13.62
C LYS A 136 1.16 -9.68 -13.82
N ARG A 137 0.23 -10.34 -13.11
CA ARG A 137 -1.20 -10.03 -13.15
C ARG A 137 -1.64 -9.11 -12.01
N GLU A 138 -0.71 -8.72 -11.13
CA GLU A 138 -0.97 -7.85 -9.96
C GLU A 138 -2.16 -8.35 -9.12
N THR A 139 -2.24 -9.67 -8.95
CA THR A 139 -3.35 -10.29 -8.21
C THR A 139 -3.07 -10.19 -6.73
N ILE A 140 -3.85 -9.35 -6.06
CA ILE A 140 -3.75 -9.06 -4.62
C ILE A 140 -4.93 -9.71 -3.90
N TYR A 141 -4.65 -10.25 -2.71
CA TYR A 141 -5.64 -10.72 -1.75
C TYR A 141 -5.49 -9.93 -0.46
N ILE A 142 -6.62 -9.56 0.11
CA ILE A 142 -6.73 -8.76 1.33
C ILE A 142 -7.56 -9.50 2.35
N LYS A 143 -7.12 -9.50 3.60
CA LYS A 143 -7.89 -10.00 4.74
C LYS A 143 -8.91 -8.94 5.16
N ASN A 144 -10.18 -9.18 4.86
CA ASN A 144 -11.29 -8.30 5.23
C ASN A 144 -12.11 -8.97 6.35
N GLY A 145 -11.98 -8.45 7.58
CA GLY A 145 -12.46 -9.17 8.76
C GLY A 145 -11.80 -10.55 8.87
N ASP A 146 -12.59 -11.60 8.86
CA ASP A 146 -12.12 -13.00 8.97
C ASP A 146 -11.92 -13.68 7.61
N THR A 147 -12.23 -13.01 6.50
CA THR A 147 -12.22 -13.60 5.15
C THR A 147 -11.12 -13.03 4.27
N TRP A 148 -10.56 -13.89 3.41
CA TRP A 148 -9.66 -13.47 2.36
C TRP A 148 -10.42 -13.20 1.08
N GLU A 149 -10.25 -12.00 0.53
CA GLU A 149 -10.92 -11.55 -0.69
C GLU A 149 -9.91 -11.12 -1.73
N LYS A 150 -10.20 -11.43 -3.00
CA LYS A 150 -9.42 -10.87 -4.10
C LYS A 150 -9.75 -9.38 -4.23
N ASP A 151 -8.73 -8.53 -4.13
CA ASP A 151 -8.87 -7.09 -4.29
C ASP A 151 -9.12 -6.74 -5.77
N LYS A 152 -10.39 -6.62 -6.11
CA LYS A 152 -10.81 -6.22 -7.46
C LYS A 152 -10.53 -4.74 -7.63
N ASP A 153 -9.98 -4.40 -8.78
CA ASP A 153 -9.66 -3.00 -9.14
C ASP A 153 -8.75 -2.28 -8.11
N LYS A 154 -8.09 -3.06 -7.22
CA LYS A 154 -7.18 -2.57 -6.18
C LYS A 154 -7.82 -1.59 -5.20
N GLN A 155 -9.15 -1.65 -5.05
CA GLN A 155 -9.90 -0.72 -4.22
C GLN A 155 -9.49 -0.79 -2.75
N GLY A 156 -9.27 -1.99 -2.22
CA GLY A 156 -8.84 -2.17 -0.84
C GLY A 156 -7.44 -1.59 -0.57
N MET A 157 -6.54 -1.69 -1.56
CA MET A 157 -5.22 -1.03 -1.48
C MET A 157 -5.33 0.49 -1.54
N TYR A 158 -6.21 1.04 -2.39
CA TYR A 158 -6.48 2.48 -2.41
C TYR A 158 -7.01 2.96 -1.06
N ASP A 159 -7.98 2.24 -0.49
CA ASP A 159 -8.57 2.57 0.80
C ASP A 159 -7.53 2.51 1.95
N LEU A 160 -6.63 1.52 1.91
CA LEU A 160 -5.51 1.42 2.84
C LEU A 160 -4.62 2.67 2.78
N ILE A 161 -4.15 3.01 1.57
CA ILE A 161 -3.24 4.13 1.36
C ILE A 161 -3.89 5.44 1.82
N ASN A 162 -5.13 5.70 1.42
CA ASN A 162 -5.87 6.89 1.83
C ASN A 162 -6.05 6.97 3.37
N LYS A 163 -6.32 5.85 4.03
CA LYS A 163 -6.44 5.83 5.49
C LYS A 163 -5.11 6.12 6.18
N ILE A 164 -4.00 5.59 5.67
CA ILE A 164 -2.66 5.85 6.21
C ILE A 164 -2.25 7.30 5.96
N GLU A 165 -2.50 7.85 4.76
CA GLU A 165 -2.30 9.26 4.44
C GLU A 165 -3.06 10.16 5.41
N ASN A 166 -4.34 9.89 5.65
CA ASN A 166 -5.13 10.66 6.61
C ASN A 166 -4.59 10.55 8.05
N LYS A 167 -4.04 9.41 8.45
CA LYS A 167 -3.34 9.28 9.73
C LYS A 167 -2.10 10.17 9.78
N GLN A 168 -1.32 10.20 8.69
CA GLN A 168 -0.12 11.04 8.59
C GLN A 168 -0.46 12.53 8.69
N ILE A 169 -1.50 12.99 7.98
CA ILE A 169 -1.97 14.36 8.06
C ILE A 169 -2.38 14.74 9.50
N LYS A 170 -3.10 13.86 10.20
CA LYS A 170 -3.50 14.09 11.59
C LYS A 170 -2.32 14.20 12.56
N GLN A 171 -1.17 13.63 12.20
CA GLN A 171 0.04 13.67 13.05
C GLN A 171 0.95 14.88 12.76
N LEU A 172 0.57 15.79 11.85
CA LEU A 172 1.31 17.05 11.64
C LEU A 172 1.44 17.86 12.92
N GLY A 173 0.50 17.72 13.87
CA GLY A 173 0.59 18.29 15.20
C GLY A 173 1.85 17.90 15.99
N LEU A 174 2.39 16.69 15.76
CA LEU A 174 3.65 16.26 16.42
C LEU A 174 4.81 17.21 16.10
N TRP A 175 4.84 17.72 14.88
CA TRP A 175 5.89 18.66 14.48
C TRP A 175 5.71 20.01 15.15
N THR A 176 4.50 20.55 15.23
CA THR A 176 4.22 21.83 15.88
C THR A 176 4.43 21.75 17.39
N ASP A 177 4.10 20.63 18.02
CA ASP A 177 4.36 20.39 19.44
C ASP A 177 5.86 20.37 19.76
N ALA A 178 6.68 19.83 18.84
CA ALA A 178 8.14 19.83 18.97
C ALA A 178 8.79 21.19 18.65
N HIS A 179 8.08 22.08 17.96
CA HIS A 179 8.57 23.39 17.52
C HIS A 179 7.55 24.50 17.86
N PRO A 180 7.30 24.80 19.15
CA PRO A 180 6.22 25.73 19.54
C PRO A 180 6.40 27.14 18.97
N ASP A 181 7.66 27.56 18.77
CA ASP A 181 8.01 28.91 18.29
C ASP A 181 8.15 28.99 16.75
N PHE A 182 7.64 27.99 16.01
CA PHE A 182 7.84 27.91 14.55
C PHE A 182 7.28 29.12 13.80
N MET A 183 6.25 29.79 14.32
CA MET A 183 5.67 30.98 13.69
C MET A 183 6.57 32.22 13.82
N GLU A 184 7.45 32.25 14.83
CA GLU A 184 8.36 33.35 15.08
C GLU A 184 9.73 33.16 14.40
N ASN A 185 9.96 31.95 13.85
CA ASN A 185 11.20 31.58 13.18
C ASN A 185 10.97 31.29 11.70
N ASP A 186 11.47 32.15 10.84
CA ASP A 186 11.28 32.06 9.38
C ASP A 186 11.73 30.70 8.80
N THR A 187 12.81 30.12 9.34
CA THR A 187 13.31 28.82 8.88
C THR A 187 12.34 27.69 9.24
N LEU A 188 11.88 27.63 10.49
CA LEU A 188 10.91 26.63 10.95
C LEU A 188 9.54 26.82 10.28
N SER A 189 9.12 28.06 10.06
CA SER A 189 7.88 28.38 9.34
C SER A 189 7.94 27.89 7.89
N SER A 190 9.09 28.06 7.24
CA SER A 190 9.32 27.52 5.88
C SER A 190 9.33 25.99 5.87
N GLU A 191 9.97 25.35 6.84
CA GLU A 191 10.01 23.90 6.99
C GLU A 191 8.61 23.31 7.22
N TYR A 192 7.82 23.93 8.10
CA TYR A 192 6.43 23.53 8.34
C TYR A 192 5.57 23.65 7.10
N THR A 193 5.74 24.72 6.34
CA THR A 193 5.03 24.93 5.07
C THR A 193 5.39 23.82 4.06
N GLN A 194 6.67 23.44 3.97
CA GLN A 194 7.10 22.34 3.11
C GLN A 194 6.51 21.01 3.58
N LEU A 195 6.49 20.76 4.88
CA LEU A 195 5.94 19.54 5.47
C LEU A 195 4.45 19.40 5.17
N ILE A 196 3.66 20.47 5.39
CA ILE A 196 2.24 20.51 5.02
C ILE A 196 2.07 20.22 3.53
N ASN A 197 2.75 20.98 2.68
CA ASN A 197 2.63 20.83 1.23
C ASN A 197 2.97 19.43 0.75
N ARG A 198 3.94 18.75 1.38
CA ARG A 198 4.33 17.38 1.06
C ARG A 198 3.35 16.34 1.57
N CYS A 199 2.80 16.53 2.77
CA CYS A 199 1.85 15.59 3.37
C CYS A 199 0.42 15.74 2.84
N THR A 200 0.06 16.91 2.30
CA THR A 200 -1.28 17.20 1.77
C THR A 200 -1.31 17.33 0.24
N SER A 201 -0.14 17.31 -0.43
CA SER A 201 -0.12 17.22 -1.87
C SER A 201 -0.79 15.91 -2.27
N SER A 202 -1.79 15.98 -3.15
CA SER A 202 -2.29 14.75 -3.74
C SER A 202 -1.10 13.99 -4.34
N ILE A 203 -1.13 12.67 -4.30
CA ILE A 203 -0.12 11.79 -4.92
C ILE A 203 0.14 12.23 -6.37
N GLU A 204 -0.82 12.89 -6.98
CA GLU A 204 -0.78 13.49 -8.32
C GLU A 204 0.22 14.64 -8.48
N ALA A 205 0.48 15.43 -7.42
CA ALA A 205 1.35 16.61 -7.51
C ALA A 205 2.86 16.27 -7.41
N CYS A 206 3.23 15.04 -7.11
CA CYS A 206 4.62 14.62 -6.91
C CYS A 206 5.40 14.34 -8.21
N ARG A 207 4.77 14.42 -9.40
CA ARG A 207 5.38 14.04 -10.69
C ARG A 207 6.14 15.13 -11.43
N ASP A 208 6.03 16.39 -11.07
CA ASP A 208 6.55 17.51 -11.87
C ASP A 208 7.93 18.03 -11.39
N LYS A 209 8.81 17.15 -10.89
CA LYS A 209 10.21 17.55 -10.63
C LYS A 209 11.22 16.48 -11.03
#